data_a5aebfc7342259167eeebf37f1fdf440
#
_entry.id   a5aebfc7342259167eeebf37f1fdf440
#
_cell.length_a   1.000
_cell.length_b   1.000
_cell.length_c   1.000
_cell.angle_alpha   90.00
_cell.angle_beta   90.00
_cell.angle_gamma   90.00
#
_symmetry.space_group_name_H-M   'P 1'
#
loop_
_entity.id
_entity.type
_entity.pdbx_description
1 polymer ?
#
loop_
_entity_poly.entity_id
_entity_poly.type
_entity_poly.pdbx_seq_one_letter_code
_entity_poly.pdbx_strand_id
1 'polypeptide(L)'
;LEREQNLRPIRIPLNMGLLGYRLLVIRKDRIAEFDKIQTPEQLKRLTACQGQHWPDSNILEDNGYIVNRTIRFELMWKMIEKQRCDYFPRAISEGYGEAEFYGTDTYKAYDKILVTYRFPMYFFVNLNNQVLAKRLEEGLESMIEDRSLLKFMERHPATKAAFPLSQYKNSRIFVAENQYITKETRDLPDRYWLKITP
;
A
#
# COMPACT_ATOMS: atom_id res chain seq x y z
N LEU A 1 3.98 5.64 15.20
CA LEU A 1 4.03 5.74 16.67
C LEU A 1 5.01 6.82 17.14
N GLU A 2 6.27 6.80 16.70
CA GLU A 2 7.29 7.76 17.15
C GLU A 2 6.91 9.22 16.85
N ARG A 3 6.39 9.51 15.66
CA ARG A 3 5.94 10.88 15.31
C ARG A 3 4.82 11.39 16.19
N GLU A 4 3.94 10.52 16.68
CA GLU A 4 2.80 10.88 17.52
C GLU A 4 3.19 11.28 18.94
N GLN A 5 4.44 11.01 19.35
CA GLN A 5 4.98 11.51 20.62
C GLN A 5 5.28 13.02 20.58
N ASN A 6 5.63 13.54 19.41
CA ASN A 6 6.09 14.91 19.23
C ASN A 6 5.18 15.77 18.35
N LEU A 7 4.26 15.15 17.61
CA LEU A 7 3.36 15.81 16.68
C LEU A 7 1.94 15.26 16.83
N ARG A 8 0.96 16.12 16.60
CA ARG A 8 -0.45 15.74 16.56
C ARG A 8 -0.82 15.22 15.17
N PRO A 9 -1.26 13.94 15.03
CA PRO A 9 -1.80 13.44 13.76
C PRO A 9 -3.21 13.97 13.53
N ILE A 10 -3.52 14.32 12.29
CA ILE A 10 -4.89 14.53 11.84
C ILE A 10 -5.38 13.17 11.35
N ARG A 11 -6.22 12.50 12.17
CA ARG A 11 -6.56 11.07 11.99
C ARG A 11 -7.61 10.81 10.89
N ILE A 12 -7.43 11.45 9.74
CA ILE A 12 -8.16 11.19 8.51
C ILE A 12 -7.13 10.82 7.45
N PRO A 13 -7.11 9.54 6.97
CA PRO A 13 -6.12 9.11 6.00
C PRO A 13 -6.26 9.83 4.67
N LEU A 14 -5.22 10.58 4.26
CA LEU A 14 -5.21 11.44 3.07
C LEU A 14 -5.47 10.70 1.77
N ASN A 15 -5.13 9.43 1.72
CA ASN A 15 -5.35 8.55 0.58
C ASN A 15 -6.35 7.43 0.88
N MET A 16 -7.17 7.61 1.90
CA MET A 16 -8.20 6.65 2.32
C MET A 16 -7.67 5.20 2.43
N GLY A 17 -6.42 5.04 2.87
CA GLY A 17 -5.77 3.73 3.01
C GLY A 17 -5.29 3.08 1.71
N LEU A 18 -5.32 3.78 0.58
CA LEU A 18 -4.95 3.25 -0.74
C LEU A 18 -3.54 2.65 -0.77
N LEU A 19 -2.59 3.24 -0.05
CA LEU A 19 -1.23 2.71 0.08
C LEU A 19 -1.17 1.31 0.71
N GLY A 20 -2.18 0.92 1.46
CA GLY A 20 -2.25 -0.40 2.08
C GLY A 20 -2.64 -1.53 1.12
N TYR A 21 -3.03 -1.24 -0.11
CA TYR A 21 -3.30 -2.24 -1.14
C TYR A 21 -2.05 -2.43 -2.00
N ARG A 22 -1.44 -3.60 -1.93
CA ARG A 22 -0.18 -3.93 -2.60
C ARG A 22 -0.41 -4.95 -3.70
N LEU A 23 -0.26 -4.54 -4.99
CA LEU A 23 -0.07 -5.48 -6.09
C LEU A 23 1.35 -6.04 -6.04
N LEU A 24 1.60 -7.11 -6.79
CA LEU A 24 2.90 -7.76 -6.84
C LEU A 24 3.59 -7.41 -8.16
N VAL A 25 4.73 -6.72 -8.11
CA VAL A 25 5.59 -6.66 -9.29
C VAL A 25 6.37 -7.96 -9.36
N ILE A 26 6.23 -8.69 -10.46
CA ILE A 26 6.85 -9.99 -10.71
C ILE A 26 7.59 -10.00 -12.04
N ARG A 27 8.42 -11.00 -12.26
CA ARG A 27 8.91 -11.28 -13.63
C ARG A 27 7.77 -11.76 -14.51
N LYS A 28 7.73 -11.29 -15.74
CA LYS A 28 6.66 -11.60 -16.70
C LYS A 28 6.58 -13.10 -17.05
N ASP A 29 7.71 -13.78 -17.09
CA ASP A 29 7.78 -15.22 -17.37
C ASP A 29 7.25 -16.11 -16.23
N ARG A 30 6.97 -15.52 -15.06
CA ARG A 30 6.44 -16.24 -13.89
C ARG A 30 4.92 -16.05 -13.67
N ILE A 31 4.21 -15.40 -14.58
CA ILE A 31 2.76 -15.17 -14.45
C ILE A 31 2.01 -16.48 -14.20
N ALA A 32 2.32 -17.56 -14.95
CA ALA A 32 1.65 -18.84 -14.81
C ALA A 32 1.89 -19.52 -13.43
N GLU A 33 3.00 -19.23 -12.78
CA GLU A 33 3.28 -19.67 -11.41
C GLU A 33 2.42 -18.91 -10.41
N PHE A 34 2.37 -17.56 -10.51
CA PHE A 34 1.57 -16.73 -9.63
C PHE A 34 0.05 -16.95 -9.81
N ASP A 35 -0.41 -17.32 -11.01
CA ASP A 35 -1.81 -17.68 -11.26
C ASP A 35 -2.27 -18.89 -10.43
N LYS A 36 -1.36 -19.78 -10.04
CA LYS A 36 -1.64 -20.97 -9.23
C LYS A 36 -1.72 -20.67 -7.71
N ILE A 37 -1.26 -19.52 -7.27
CA ILE A 37 -1.28 -19.13 -5.85
C ILE A 37 -2.72 -18.77 -5.46
N GLN A 38 -3.33 -19.55 -4.57
CA GLN A 38 -4.72 -19.35 -4.12
C GLN A 38 -4.82 -18.87 -2.67
N THR A 39 -3.78 -19.07 -1.86
CA THR A 39 -3.79 -18.75 -0.43
C THR A 39 -2.57 -17.93 -0.03
N PRO A 40 -2.66 -17.16 1.06
CA PRO A 40 -1.52 -16.41 1.57
C PRO A 40 -0.35 -17.34 1.97
N GLU A 41 -0.60 -18.56 2.45
CA GLU A 41 0.44 -19.51 2.83
C GLU A 41 1.28 -19.95 1.64
N GLN A 42 0.69 -20.02 0.45
CA GLN A 42 1.43 -20.29 -0.78
C GLN A 42 2.32 -19.11 -1.16
N LEU A 43 1.82 -17.85 -1.05
CA LEU A 43 2.61 -16.65 -1.33
C LEU A 43 3.75 -16.48 -0.31
N LYS A 44 3.54 -16.83 0.95
CA LYS A 44 4.54 -16.75 2.04
C LYS A 44 5.75 -17.67 1.82
N ARG A 45 5.66 -18.65 0.94
CA ARG A 45 6.80 -19.52 0.56
C ARG A 45 7.75 -18.83 -0.42
N LEU A 46 7.31 -17.75 -1.02
CA LEU A 46 8.08 -16.94 -1.96
C LEU A 46 8.69 -15.73 -1.25
N THR A 47 9.80 -15.23 -1.77
CA THR A 47 10.54 -14.12 -1.17
C THR A 47 10.11 -12.78 -1.76
N ALA A 48 9.65 -11.87 -0.91
CA ALA A 48 9.39 -10.47 -1.28
C ALA A 48 10.68 -9.65 -1.27
N CYS A 49 10.86 -8.75 -2.24
CA CYS A 49 11.81 -7.65 -2.12
C CYS A 49 11.16 -6.50 -1.34
N GLN A 50 11.92 -5.84 -0.44
CA GLN A 50 11.45 -4.65 0.27
C GLN A 50 12.58 -3.71 0.67
N GLY A 51 12.23 -2.46 0.96
CA GLY A 51 13.19 -1.47 1.46
C GLY A 51 13.63 -1.77 2.88
N GLN A 52 14.94 -1.62 3.16
CA GLN A 52 15.56 -1.92 4.46
C GLN A 52 14.83 -1.25 5.63
N HIS A 53 14.40 0.01 5.44
CA HIS A 53 13.80 0.83 6.49
C HIS A 53 12.30 1.11 6.24
N TRP A 54 11.68 0.39 5.31
CA TRP A 54 10.26 0.57 5.05
C TRP A 54 9.43 -0.14 6.12
N PRO A 55 8.37 0.52 6.62
CA PRO A 55 7.45 -0.13 7.56
C PRO A 55 6.84 -1.42 7.01
N ASP A 56 6.63 -1.46 5.71
CA ASP A 56 6.10 -2.63 4.98
C ASP A 56 6.92 -3.89 5.22
N SER A 57 8.24 -3.76 5.34
CA SER A 57 9.13 -4.91 5.59
C SER A 57 8.80 -5.59 6.91
N ASN A 58 8.63 -4.80 7.98
CA ASN A 58 8.26 -5.33 9.28
C ASN A 58 6.84 -5.92 9.26
N ILE A 59 5.89 -5.22 8.62
CA ILE A 59 4.50 -5.69 8.52
C ILE A 59 4.45 -7.05 7.83
N LEU A 60 5.17 -7.22 6.72
CA LEU A 60 5.18 -8.48 5.98
C LEU A 60 5.84 -9.60 6.79
N GLU A 61 6.99 -9.37 7.41
CA GLU A 61 7.70 -10.36 8.23
C GLU A 61 6.87 -10.81 9.43
N ASP A 62 6.21 -9.87 10.14
CA ASP A 62 5.34 -10.19 11.27
C ASP A 62 4.11 -11.02 10.87
N ASN A 63 3.73 -10.97 9.60
CA ASN A 63 2.67 -11.81 9.02
C ASN A 63 3.21 -13.10 8.37
N GLY A 64 4.50 -13.42 8.57
CA GLY A 64 5.12 -14.67 8.13
C GLY A 64 5.55 -14.69 6.66
N TYR A 65 5.65 -13.54 6.00
CA TYR A 65 6.25 -13.44 4.66
C TYR A 65 7.78 -13.43 4.76
N ILE A 66 8.45 -14.08 3.82
CA ILE A 66 9.91 -14.02 3.68
C ILE A 66 10.26 -12.72 2.97
N VAL A 67 11.09 -11.87 3.57
CA VAL A 67 11.45 -10.57 3.03
C VAL A 67 12.97 -10.45 2.83
N ASN A 68 13.39 -10.17 1.60
CA ASN A 68 14.76 -9.80 1.29
C ASN A 68 14.86 -8.27 1.19
N ARG A 69 15.60 -7.66 2.13
CA ARG A 69 15.67 -6.22 2.30
C ARG A 69 16.88 -5.61 1.59
N THR A 70 16.69 -4.45 0.97
CA THR A 70 17.79 -3.66 0.39
C THR A 70 17.64 -2.18 0.71
N ILE A 71 18.76 -1.47 0.80
CA ILE A 71 18.77 -0.03 1.09
C ILE A 71 18.46 0.83 -0.14
N ARG A 72 18.60 0.28 -1.36
CA ARG A 72 18.43 1.02 -2.61
C ARG A 72 17.23 0.52 -3.39
N PHE A 73 16.31 1.44 -3.70
CA PHE A 73 15.10 1.15 -4.45
C PHE A 73 15.38 0.49 -5.82
N GLU A 74 16.34 1.03 -6.57
CA GLU A 74 16.66 0.54 -7.91
C GLU A 74 17.22 -0.89 -7.90
N LEU A 75 17.81 -1.33 -6.78
CA LEU A 75 18.32 -2.69 -6.65
C LEU A 75 17.21 -3.73 -6.56
N MET A 76 16.02 -3.37 -6.06
CA MET A 76 14.89 -4.31 -5.95
C MET A 76 14.48 -4.86 -7.32
N TRP A 77 14.48 -4.01 -8.34
CA TRP A 77 14.20 -4.40 -9.72
C TRP A 77 15.21 -5.41 -10.25
N LYS A 78 16.51 -5.15 -10.02
CA LYS A 78 17.59 -6.09 -10.37
C LYS A 78 17.52 -7.39 -9.56
N MET A 79 17.07 -7.32 -8.30
CA MET A 79 16.91 -8.51 -7.46
C MET A 79 15.81 -9.42 -8.00
N ILE A 80 14.69 -8.88 -8.48
CA ILE A 80 13.64 -9.64 -9.17
C ILE A 80 14.21 -10.24 -10.47
N GLU A 81 14.87 -9.44 -11.30
CA GLU A 81 15.48 -9.91 -12.54
C GLU A 81 16.44 -11.08 -12.30
N LYS A 82 17.30 -10.98 -11.28
CA LYS A 82 18.30 -11.99 -10.89
C LYS A 82 17.74 -13.08 -9.95
N GLN A 83 16.43 -13.14 -9.77
CA GLN A 83 15.73 -14.15 -8.94
C GLN A 83 16.24 -14.21 -7.48
N ARG A 84 16.70 -13.08 -6.95
CA ARG A 84 17.07 -12.94 -5.53
C ARG A 84 15.87 -12.69 -4.63
N CYS A 85 14.75 -12.32 -5.23
CA CYS A 85 13.41 -12.34 -4.68
C CYS A 85 12.42 -12.63 -5.80
N ASP A 86 11.24 -13.06 -5.44
CA ASP A 86 10.21 -13.57 -6.35
C ASP A 86 9.23 -12.48 -6.77
N TYR A 87 8.97 -11.54 -5.89
CA TYR A 87 8.02 -10.44 -6.13
C TYR A 87 8.38 -9.20 -5.30
N PHE A 88 7.85 -8.06 -5.73
CA PHE A 88 7.99 -6.77 -5.07
C PHE A 88 6.60 -6.17 -4.82
N PRO A 89 6.11 -6.16 -3.57
CA PRO A 89 4.84 -5.55 -3.22
C PRO A 89 4.90 -4.03 -3.40
N ARG A 90 4.06 -3.48 -4.29
CA ARG A 90 3.96 -2.04 -4.54
C ARG A 90 2.52 -1.57 -4.38
N ALA A 91 2.33 -0.32 -3.96
CA ALA A 91 0.99 0.23 -3.90
C ALA A 91 0.32 0.16 -5.29
N ILE A 92 -0.97 -0.12 -5.32
CA ILE A 92 -1.74 -0.17 -6.57
C ILE A 92 -1.73 1.16 -7.34
N SER A 93 -1.39 2.26 -6.68
CA SER A 93 -1.17 3.56 -7.32
C SER A 93 0.22 3.74 -7.93
N GLU A 94 1.20 2.92 -7.54
CA GLU A 94 2.61 3.07 -7.91
C GLU A 94 3.08 1.98 -8.88
N GLY A 95 2.73 0.73 -8.59
CA GLY A 95 3.35 -0.44 -9.20
C GLY A 95 3.17 -0.55 -10.72
N TYR A 96 2.09 -0.02 -11.29
CA TYR A 96 1.90 -0.02 -12.75
C TYR A 96 2.91 0.89 -13.45
N GLY A 97 2.98 2.16 -13.03
CA GLY A 97 3.91 3.13 -13.64
C GLY A 97 5.37 2.76 -13.41
N GLU A 98 5.68 2.18 -12.24
CA GLU A 98 7.03 1.70 -11.95
C GLU A 98 7.40 0.49 -12.83
N ALA A 99 6.54 -0.50 -12.97
CA ALA A 99 6.79 -1.65 -13.85
C ALA A 99 6.95 -1.23 -15.31
N GLU A 100 6.19 -0.23 -15.75
CA GLU A 100 6.33 0.37 -17.08
C GLU A 100 7.68 1.07 -17.22
N PHE A 101 8.08 1.89 -16.25
CA PHE A 101 9.34 2.64 -16.27
C PHE A 101 10.56 1.74 -16.28
N TYR A 102 10.57 0.64 -15.50
CA TYR A 102 11.71 -0.28 -15.40
C TYR A 102 11.76 -1.34 -16.50
N GLY A 103 10.69 -1.52 -17.26
CA GLY A 103 10.67 -2.34 -18.47
C GLY A 103 9.60 -3.44 -18.49
N THR A 104 8.62 -3.25 -19.35
CA THR A 104 7.47 -4.16 -19.52
C THR A 104 7.85 -5.52 -20.13
N ASP A 105 9.02 -5.64 -20.73
CA ASP A 105 9.49 -6.93 -21.28
C ASP A 105 9.91 -7.89 -20.16
N THR A 106 10.40 -7.34 -19.04
CA THR A 106 10.87 -8.10 -17.88
C THR A 106 9.84 -8.17 -16.77
N TYR A 107 9.19 -7.03 -16.46
CA TYR A 107 8.34 -6.90 -15.27
C TYR A 107 6.86 -6.84 -15.62
N LYS A 108 6.05 -7.35 -14.70
CA LYS A 108 4.60 -7.28 -14.73
C LYS A 108 4.08 -6.76 -13.39
N ALA A 109 3.31 -5.68 -13.42
CA ALA A 109 2.43 -5.34 -12.32
C ALA A 109 1.30 -6.38 -12.30
N TYR A 110 1.43 -7.36 -11.39
CA TYR A 110 0.50 -8.48 -11.25
C TYR A 110 -0.51 -8.16 -10.16
N ASP A 111 -1.73 -7.89 -10.56
CA ASP A 111 -2.83 -7.40 -9.73
C ASP A 111 -3.90 -8.45 -9.41
N LYS A 112 -3.74 -9.71 -9.89
CA LYS A 112 -4.64 -10.79 -9.54
C LYS A 112 -4.48 -11.27 -8.08
N ILE A 113 -3.42 -10.83 -7.39
CA ILE A 113 -3.22 -10.98 -5.95
C ILE A 113 -2.91 -9.59 -5.38
N LEU A 114 -3.63 -9.23 -4.34
CA LEU A 114 -3.34 -8.05 -3.54
C LEU A 114 -3.03 -8.48 -2.10
N VAL A 115 -1.89 -8.05 -1.58
CA VAL A 115 -1.63 -8.08 -0.14
C VAL A 115 -2.12 -6.77 0.45
N THR A 116 -2.95 -6.81 1.49
CA THR A 116 -3.53 -5.59 2.06
C THR A 116 -3.37 -5.53 3.56
N TYR A 117 -3.11 -4.33 4.06
CA TYR A 117 -3.05 -3.97 5.48
C TYR A 117 -3.41 -2.50 5.66
N ARG A 118 -3.94 -2.13 6.82
CA ARG A 118 -4.19 -0.71 7.12
C ARG A 118 -2.88 0.07 7.13
N PHE A 119 -2.75 1.03 6.22
CA PHE A 119 -1.55 1.85 6.08
C PHE A 119 -1.96 3.32 5.89
N PRO A 120 -2.15 4.06 6.98
CA PRO A 120 -2.60 5.44 6.92
C PRO A 120 -1.45 6.38 6.54
N MET A 121 -1.80 7.41 5.78
CA MET A 121 -0.98 8.60 5.59
C MET A 121 -1.72 9.78 6.21
N TYR A 122 -1.09 10.48 7.15
CA TYR A 122 -1.69 11.59 7.88
C TYR A 122 -0.93 12.90 7.69
N PHE A 123 -1.65 14.02 7.80
CA PHE A 123 -1.01 15.26 8.19
C PHE A 123 -0.62 15.19 9.67
N PHE A 124 0.52 15.81 9.98
CA PHE A 124 0.97 16.03 11.34
C PHE A 124 1.18 17.52 11.56
N VAL A 125 0.71 18.03 12.67
CA VAL A 125 0.88 19.42 13.08
C VAL A 125 1.59 19.50 14.43
N ASN A 126 2.09 20.69 14.79
CA ASN A 126 2.64 20.90 16.12
C ASN A 126 1.56 20.63 17.19
N LEU A 127 1.96 20.00 18.30
CA LEU A 127 1.04 19.62 19.39
C LEU A 127 0.19 20.81 19.89
N ASN A 128 0.78 22.01 19.90
CA ASN A 128 0.14 23.23 20.42
C ASN A 128 -0.70 23.96 19.35
N ASN A 129 -0.63 23.57 18.08
CA ASN A 129 -1.35 24.26 17.00
C ASN A 129 -2.77 23.71 16.84
N GLN A 130 -3.63 23.99 17.84
CA GLN A 130 -5.02 23.54 17.87
C GLN A 130 -5.84 24.13 16.71
N VAL A 131 -5.57 25.39 16.34
CA VAL A 131 -6.30 26.09 15.27
C VAL A 131 -6.09 25.39 13.92
N LEU A 132 -4.83 25.10 13.57
CA LEU A 132 -4.54 24.42 12.31
C LEU A 132 -5.06 22.97 12.33
N ALA A 133 -4.90 22.26 13.45
CA ALA A 133 -5.42 20.92 13.62
C ALA A 133 -6.92 20.85 13.31
N LYS A 134 -7.70 21.69 13.99
CA LYS A 134 -9.16 21.76 13.82
C LYS A 134 -9.54 22.07 12.36
N ARG A 135 -8.88 23.06 11.76
CA ARG A 135 -9.16 23.46 10.36
C ARG A 135 -8.90 22.32 9.37
N LEU A 136 -7.82 21.56 9.57
CA LEU A 136 -7.50 20.39 8.73
C LEU A 136 -8.50 19.26 8.95
N GLU A 137 -8.88 18.99 10.19
CA GLU A 137 -9.89 17.97 10.53
C GLU A 137 -11.23 18.31 9.85
N GLU A 138 -11.75 19.52 10.05
CA GLU A 138 -13.02 19.98 9.47
C GLU A 138 -12.99 19.95 7.93
N GLY A 139 -11.88 20.41 7.33
CA GLY A 139 -11.73 20.40 5.88
C GLY A 139 -11.70 19.00 5.29
N LEU A 140 -10.95 18.06 5.90
CA LEU A 140 -10.88 16.67 5.44
C LEU A 140 -12.20 15.93 5.66
N GLU A 141 -12.90 16.18 6.80
CA GLU A 141 -14.24 15.61 7.02
C GLU A 141 -15.21 16.06 5.93
N SER A 142 -15.26 17.34 5.63
CA SER A 142 -16.10 17.85 4.54
C SER A 142 -15.77 17.17 3.21
N MET A 143 -14.48 16.94 2.91
CA MET A 143 -14.05 16.26 1.68
C MET A 143 -14.42 14.76 1.66
N ILE A 144 -14.53 14.12 2.81
CA ILE A 144 -15.04 12.73 2.91
C ILE A 144 -16.56 12.74 2.67
N GLU A 145 -17.30 13.64 3.34
CA GLU A 145 -18.77 13.71 3.27
C GLU A 145 -19.27 14.01 1.85
N ASP A 146 -18.67 14.98 1.17
CA ASP A 146 -19.06 15.38 -0.19
C ASP A 146 -18.37 14.53 -1.29
N ARG A 147 -17.52 13.57 -0.89
CA ARG A 147 -16.74 12.69 -1.77
C ARG A 147 -15.72 13.42 -2.66
N SER A 148 -15.39 14.67 -2.37
CA SER A 148 -14.41 15.42 -3.17
C SER A 148 -12.99 14.87 -3.02
N LEU A 149 -12.64 14.30 -1.85
CA LEU A 149 -11.37 13.59 -1.67
C LEU A 149 -11.24 12.38 -2.62
N LEU A 150 -12.28 11.57 -2.74
CA LEU A 150 -12.28 10.44 -3.67
C LEU A 150 -12.16 10.90 -5.13
N LYS A 151 -12.96 11.90 -5.53
CA LYS A 151 -12.90 12.49 -6.88
C LYS A 151 -11.53 13.11 -7.18
N PHE A 152 -10.88 13.70 -6.17
CA PHE A 152 -9.51 14.18 -6.30
C PHE A 152 -8.54 13.02 -6.55
N MET A 153 -8.61 11.95 -5.76
CA MET A 153 -7.73 10.79 -5.90
C MET A 153 -7.88 10.09 -7.26
N GLU A 154 -9.10 10.03 -7.81
CA GLU A 154 -9.38 9.44 -9.13
C GLU A 154 -8.67 10.20 -10.29
N ARG A 155 -8.33 11.47 -10.07
CA ARG A 155 -7.75 12.35 -11.11
C ARG A 155 -6.29 12.69 -10.86
N HIS A 156 -5.84 12.61 -9.60
CA HIS A 156 -4.50 13.03 -9.23
C HIS A 156 -3.44 12.08 -9.79
N PRO A 157 -2.35 12.59 -10.41
CA PRO A 157 -1.31 11.75 -11.03
C PRO A 157 -0.75 10.65 -10.14
N ALA A 158 -0.57 10.90 -8.84
CA ALA A 158 -0.02 9.94 -7.89
C ALA A 158 -0.98 8.80 -7.48
N THR A 159 -2.29 8.91 -7.79
CA THR A 159 -3.28 7.94 -7.31
C THR A 159 -4.19 7.40 -8.41
N LYS A 160 -4.35 8.13 -9.51
CA LYS A 160 -5.28 7.77 -10.60
C LYS A 160 -5.08 6.37 -11.17
N ALA A 161 -3.86 5.85 -11.16
CA ALA A 161 -3.56 4.51 -11.69
C ALA A 161 -4.25 3.38 -10.91
N ALA A 162 -4.67 3.64 -9.66
CA ALA A 162 -5.40 2.68 -8.84
C ALA A 162 -6.90 2.60 -9.21
N PHE A 163 -7.41 3.51 -10.02
CA PHE A 163 -8.84 3.60 -10.32
C PHE A 163 -9.16 3.17 -11.77
N PRO A 164 -10.39 2.68 -12.01
CA PRO A 164 -11.45 2.41 -11.04
C PRO A 164 -11.12 1.21 -10.14
N LEU A 165 -11.52 1.24 -8.85
CA LEU A 165 -11.25 0.13 -7.92
C LEU A 165 -11.92 -1.19 -8.36
N SER A 166 -12.97 -1.14 -9.17
CA SER A 166 -13.62 -2.31 -9.75
C SER A 166 -12.72 -3.16 -10.66
N GLN A 167 -11.58 -2.65 -11.10
CA GLN A 167 -10.59 -3.43 -11.86
C GLN A 167 -10.03 -4.60 -11.03
N TYR A 168 -10.06 -4.49 -9.69
CA TYR A 168 -9.56 -5.50 -8.76
C TYR A 168 -10.63 -6.49 -8.27
N LYS A 169 -11.87 -6.45 -8.82
CA LYS A 169 -12.98 -7.31 -8.40
C LYS A 169 -12.70 -8.82 -8.44
N ASN A 170 -11.76 -9.24 -9.28
CA ASN A 170 -11.34 -10.63 -9.42
C ASN A 170 -9.98 -10.91 -8.74
N SER A 171 -9.43 -9.96 -8.02
CA SER A 171 -8.17 -10.14 -7.31
C SER A 171 -8.37 -10.95 -6.03
N ARG A 172 -7.47 -11.87 -5.74
CA ARG A 172 -7.39 -12.54 -4.45
C ARG A 172 -6.78 -11.57 -3.44
N ILE A 173 -7.52 -11.29 -2.38
CA ILE A 173 -7.09 -10.32 -1.36
C ILE A 173 -6.55 -11.10 -0.17
N PHE A 174 -5.25 -10.96 0.11
CA PHE A 174 -4.56 -11.54 1.24
C PHE A 174 -4.35 -10.47 2.30
N VAL A 175 -5.11 -10.58 3.39
CA VAL A 175 -5.08 -9.60 4.47
C VAL A 175 -3.90 -9.89 5.40
N ALA A 176 -3.12 -8.87 5.69
CA ALA A 176 -2.07 -8.86 6.70
C ALA A 176 -2.42 -7.86 7.81
N GLU A 177 -1.95 -8.10 9.02
CA GLU A 177 -2.17 -7.19 10.13
C GLU A 177 -1.02 -6.20 10.26
N ASN A 178 -1.35 -4.90 10.40
CA ASN A 178 -0.36 -3.88 10.73
C ASN A 178 -0.42 -3.58 12.23
N GLN A 179 0.49 -4.16 13.01
CA GLN A 179 0.60 -3.92 14.45
C GLN A 179 1.32 -2.61 14.81
N TYR A 180 1.86 -1.89 13.81
CA TYR A 180 2.58 -0.62 14.00
C TYR A 180 1.68 0.63 13.94
N ILE A 181 0.36 0.45 13.86
CA ILE A 181 -0.60 1.54 14.01
C ILE A 181 -1.17 1.58 15.43
N THR A 182 -1.55 2.79 15.89
CA THR A 182 -2.15 2.95 17.23
C THR A 182 -3.57 2.39 17.28
N LYS A 183 -4.07 2.18 18.49
CA LYS A 183 -5.48 1.75 18.70
C LYS A 183 -6.45 2.74 18.07
N GLU A 184 -6.21 4.04 18.25
CA GLU A 184 -7.03 5.11 17.69
C GLU A 184 -7.10 5.04 16.16
N THR A 185 -5.99 4.66 15.50
CA THR A 185 -5.96 4.45 14.05
C THR A 185 -6.69 3.17 13.64
N ARG A 186 -6.60 2.10 14.42
CA ARG A 186 -7.35 0.86 14.16
C ARG A 186 -8.86 1.06 14.27
N ASP A 187 -9.28 1.87 15.23
CA ASP A 187 -10.68 2.12 15.55
C ASP A 187 -11.33 3.19 14.65
N LEU A 188 -10.59 3.75 13.68
CA LEU A 188 -11.13 4.72 12.74
C LEU A 188 -12.31 4.17 11.94
N PRO A 189 -13.36 4.99 11.74
CA PRO A 189 -14.54 4.60 10.98
C PRO A 189 -14.23 4.09 9.57
N ASP A 190 -15.01 3.13 9.12
CA ASP A 190 -14.88 2.53 7.79
C ASP A 190 -14.97 3.56 6.64
N ARG A 191 -15.69 4.66 6.83
CA ARG A 191 -15.82 5.73 5.83
C ARG A 191 -14.49 6.39 5.43
N TYR A 192 -13.45 6.25 6.26
CA TYR A 192 -12.11 6.77 5.96
C TYR A 192 -11.24 5.81 5.14
N TRP A 193 -11.74 4.62 4.84
CA TRP A 193 -10.98 3.58 4.16
C TRP A 193 -11.67 3.16 2.87
N LEU A 194 -10.95 3.20 1.77
CA LEU A 194 -11.39 2.57 0.53
C LEU A 194 -11.51 1.07 0.73
N LYS A 195 -12.52 0.47 0.14
CA LYS A 195 -12.71 -0.99 0.16
C LYS A 195 -12.69 -1.51 -1.28
N ILE A 196 -11.79 -2.45 -1.53
CA ILE A 196 -11.82 -3.29 -2.72
C ILE A 196 -12.58 -4.54 -2.29
N THR A 197 -13.79 -4.70 -2.84
CA THR A 197 -14.61 -5.90 -2.63
C THR A 197 -14.40 -6.84 -3.80
N PRO A 198 -14.07 -8.13 -3.53
CA PRO A 198 -14.01 -9.18 -4.56
C PRO A 198 -15.32 -9.37 -5.29
#